data_389ffdbf5327d6a52c4fff8daf748a29
#
_entry.id   389ffdbf5327d6a52c4fff8daf748a29
#
_cell.length_a   1.000
_cell.length_b   1.000
_cell.length_c   1.000
_cell.angle_alpha   90.00
_cell.angle_beta   90.00
_cell.angle_gamma   90.00
#
_symmetry.space_group_name_H-M   'P 1'
#
loop_
_entity.id
_entity.type
_entity.pdbx_description
1 polymer ?
#
loop_
_entity_poly.entity_id
_entity_poly.type
_entity_poly.pdbx_seq_one_letter_code
_entity_poly.pdbx_strand_id
1 'polypeptide(L)'
;MKVSAFMDIYESLNSILVTLFNDIMNIEEKALITDEFKDISVTDMHIIEAVGIGEPRTMGVISKALGVTMGTLTVGINGLVKKGYVIRTRGEKDRRIVYASLTDKGLAAYNHHKKFHEDMINYITDDLSEDEAVSLTKTLVM
;
A
#
# COMPACT_ATOMS: atom_id res chain seq x y z
N MET A 1 -16.18 32.50 -12.88
CA MET A 1 -14.96 32.67 -12.06
C MET A 1 -13.94 33.49 -12.83
N LYS A 2 -13.33 34.47 -12.19
CA LYS A 2 -12.26 35.27 -12.82
C LYS A 2 -11.02 34.40 -13.03
N VAL A 3 -10.29 34.64 -14.11
CA VAL A 3 -9.08 33.89 -14.47
C VAL A 3 -8.07 33.87 -13.31
N SER A 4 -7.87 35.00 -12.62
CA SER A 4 -6.97 35.08 -11.47
C SER A 4 -7.38 34.17 -10.31
N ALA A 5 -8.67 34.10 -9.99
CA ALA A 5 -9.17 33.23 -8.92
C ALA A 5 -8.99 31.74 -9.29
N PHE A 6 -9.17 31.38 -10.56
CA PHE A 6 -8.91 30.03 -11.04
C PHE A 6 -7.43 29.66 -10.93
N MET A 7 -6.54 30.56 -11.31
CA MET A 7 -5.08 30.34 -11.20
C MET A 7 -4.64 30.19 -9.74
N ASP A 8 -5.22 30.99 -8.82
CA ASP A 8 -4.93 30.87 -7.40
C ASP A 8 -5.36 29.50 -6.84
N ILE A 9 -6.53 29.01 -7.26
CA ILE A 9 -7.02 27.67 -6.87
C ILE A 9 -6.10 26.58 -7.43
N TYR A 10 -5.70 26.71 -8.69
CA TYR A 10 -4.80 25.75 -9.33
C TYR A 10 -3.47 25.69 -8.59
N GLU A 11 -2.83 26.83 -8.33
CA GLU A 11 -1.55 26.90 -7.62
C GLU A 11 -1.65 26.33 -6.22
N SER A 12 -2.72 26.66 -5.49
CA SER A 12 -2.98 26.15 -4.15
C SER A 12 -3.15 24.63 -4.14
N LEU A 13 -3.96 24.09 -5.04
CA LEU A 13 -4.16 22.66 -5.15
C LEU A 13 -2.88 21.93 -5.55
N ASN A 14 -2.14 22.46 -6.51
CA ASN A 14 -0.89 21.88 -6.95
C ASN A 14 0.12 21.82 -5.79
N SER A 15 0.29 22.91 -5.06
CA SER A 15 1.19 22.97 -3.90
C SER A 15 0.79 22.00 -2.82
N ILE A 16 -0.51 21.95 -2.48
CA ILE A 16 -1.05 21.05 -1.45
C ILE A 16 -0.83 19.59 -1.85
N LEU A 17 -1.18 19.22 -3.08
CA LEU A 17 -1.05 17.83 -3.56
C LEU A 17 0.40 17.37 -3.61
N VAL A 18 1.31 18.21 -4.10
CA VAL A 18 2.74 17.88 -4.16
C VAL A 18 3.32 17.72 -2.76
N THR A 19 3.05 18.67 -1.85
CA THR A 19 3.53 18.63 -0.48
C THR A 19 2.95 17.44 0.28
N LEU A 20 1.65 17.22 0.17
CA LEU A 20 0.96 16.10 0.83
C LEU A 20 1.49 14.76 0.36
N PHE A 21 1.66 14.59 -0.95
CA PHE A 21 2.21 13.36 -1.52
C PHE A 21 3.61 13.06 -0.99
N ASN A 22 4.48 14.07 -0.99
CA ASN A 22 5.84 13.92 -0.49
C ASN A 22 5.86 13.62 1.01
N ASP A 23 5.01 14.28 1.79
CA ASP A 23 4.92 14.04 3.24
C ASP A 23 4.42 12.64 3.56
N ILE A 24 3.39 12.17 2.84
CA ILE A 24 2.85 10.80 3.00
C ILE A 24 3.94 9.78 2.70
N MET A 25 4.66 9.93 1.58
CA MET A 25 5.74 9.01 1.20
C MET A 25 6.85 8.97 2.25
N ASN A 26 7.25 10.12 2.77
CA ASN A 26 8.28 10.21 3.79
C ASN A 26 7.85 9.61 5.12
N ILE A 27 6.62 9.85 5.54
CA ILE A 27 6.06 9.30 6.79
C ILE A 27 5.93 7.78 6.67
N GLU A 28 5.44 7.29 5.54
CA GLU A 28 5.31 5.86 5.29
C GLU A 28 6.66 5.15 5.33
N GLU A 29 7.66 5.72 4.66
CA GLU A 29 9.02 5.18 4.66
C GLU A 29 9.60 5.12 6.07
N LYS A 30 9.49 6.19 6.84
CA LYS A 30 9.96 6.24 8.23
C LYS A 30 9.22 5.26 9.14
N ALA A 31 7.92 5.10 8.94
CA ALA A 31 7.11 4.17 9.72
C ALA A 31 7.49 2.71 9.45
N LEU A 32 7.92 2.40 8.23
CA LEU A 32 8.40 1.08 7.85
C LEU A 32 9.76 0.75 8.44
N ILE A 33 10.66 1.73 8.58
CA ILE A 33 12.00 1.52 9.11
C ILE A 33 11.92 1.39 10.63
N THR A 34 11.54 0.19 11.08
CA THR A 34 11.65 -0.23 12.48
C THR A 34 12.73 -1.30 12.56
N ASP A 35 13.23 -1.60 13.75
CA ASP A 35 14.23 -2.66 13.94
C ASP A 35 13.73 -4.03 13.43
N GLU A 36 12.41 -4.25 13.49
CA GLU A 36 11.79 -5.50 13.08
C GLU A 36 11.67 -5.64 11.55
N PHE A 37 11.42 -4.54 10.82
CA PHE A 37 11.11 -4.55 9.38
C PHE A 37 12.08 -3.73 8.54
N LYS A 38 13.31 -3.52 9.00
CA LYS A 38 14.30 -2.68 8.31
C LYS A 38 14.82 -3.25 7.00
N ASP A 39 14.55 -4.52 6.73
CA ASP A 39 15.03 -5.23 5.54
C ASP A 39 14.03 -5.22 4.37
N ILE A 40 12.91 -4.52 4.52
CA ILE A 40 11.92 -4.38 3.46
C ILE A 40 11.69 -2.92 3.06
N SER A 41 11.36 -2.73 1.78
CA SER A 41 11.03 -1.42 1.22
C SER A 41 9.52 -1.17 1.26
N VAL A 42 9.10 0.05 0.93
CA VAL A 42 7.68 0.40 0.74
C VAL A 42 7.07 -0.48 -0.38
N THR A 43 7.80 -0.71 -1.46
CA THR A 43 7.36 -1.59 -2.56
C THR A 43 7.14 -3.02 -2.05
N ASP A 44 8.07 -3.55 -1.26
CA ASP A 44 7.92 -4.87 -0.63
C ASP A 44 6.66 -4.94 0.23
N MET A 45 6.38 -3.87 0.99
CA MET A 45 5.20 -3.79 1.83
C MET A 45 3.91 -3.81 1.01
N HIS A 46 3.89 -3.12 -0.14
CA HIS A 46 2.73 -3.18 -1.04
C HIS A 46 2.49 -4.58 -1.59
N ILE A 47 3.56 -5.34 -1.85
CA ILE A 47 3.44 -6.75 -2.24
C ILE A 47 2.85 -7.57 -1.09
N ILE A 48 3.32 -7.38 0.13
CA ILE A 48 2.79 -8.04 1.33
C ILE A 48 1.29 -7.76 1.48
N GLU A 49 0.87 -6.52 1.30
CA GLU A 49 -0.55 -6.15 1.33
C GLU A 49 -1.37 -6.87 0.25
N ALA A 50 -0.83 -6.95 -0.95
CA ALA A 50 -1.51 -7.60 -2.08
C ALA A 50 -1.59 -9.12 -1.91
N VAL A 51 -0.59 -9.74 -1.28
CA VAL A 51 -0.65 -11.15 -0.87
C VAL A 51 -1.78 -11.34 0.14
N GLY A 52 -1.86 -10.47 1.12
CA GLY A 52 -2.99 -10.41 2.05
C GLY A 52 -3.07 -11.54 3.05
N ILE A 53 -4.06 -11.44 3.94
CA ILE A 53 -4.37 -12.43 4.97
C ILE A 53 -5.38 -13.43 4.42
N GLY A 54 -5.36 -14.66 4.93
CA GLY A 54 -6.34 -15.69 4.62
C GLY A 54 -5.83 -16.68 3.58
N GLU A 55 -6.71 -17.07 2.66
CA GLU A 55 -6.40 -18.05 1.64
C GLU A 55 -5.22 -17.62 0.76
N PRO A 56 -4.31 -18.54 0.37
CA PRO A 56 -3.27 -18.23 -0.60
C PRO A 56 -3.86 -17.68 -1.90
N ARG A 57 -3.20 -16.69 -2.48
CA ARG A 57 -3.61 -16.05 -3.73
C ARG A 57 -2.68 -16.46 -4.86
N THR A 58 -3.22 -16.54 -6.07
CA THR A 58 -2.40 -16.82 -7.25
C THR A 58 -1.53 -15.60 -7.58
N MET A 59 -0.39 -15.86 -8.19
CA MET A 59 0.51 -14.79 -8.67
C MET A 59 -0.21 -13.84 -9.64
N GLY A 60 -1.11 -14.39 -10.48
CA GLY A 60 -1.90 -13.57 -11.41
C GLY A 60 -2.83 -12.59 -10.72
N VAL A 61 -3.52 -13.01 -9.67
CA VAL A 61 -4.39 -12.13 -8.86
C VAL A 61 -3.57 -11.04 -8.19
N ILE A 62 -2.42 -11.38 -7.63
CA ILE A 62 -1.55 -10.43 -6.95
C ILE A 62 -0.98 -9.39 -7.93
N SER A 63 -0.47 -9.83 -9.09
CA SER A 63 0.07 -8.92 -10.10
C SER A 63 -0.97 -7.95 -10.62
N LYS A 64 -2.19 -8.43 -10.82
CA LYS A 64 -3.31 -7.60 -11.26
C LYS A 64 -3.69 -6.57 -10.20
N ALA A 65 -3.75 -6.97 -8.94
CA ALA A 65 -4.06 -6.05 -7.83
C ALA A 65 -3.01 -4.94 -7.70
N LEU A 66 -1.74 -5.26 -7.94
CA LEU A 66 -0.64 -4.29 -7.88
C LEU A 66 -0.47 -3.47 -9.16
N GLY A 67 -1.05 -3.91 -10.27
CA GLY A 67 -0.85 -3.27 -11.56
C GLY A 67 0.57 -3.44 -12.10
N VAL A 68 1.22 -4.57 -11.82
CA VAL A 68 2.59 -4.88 -12.27
C VAL A 68 2.61 -6.12 -13.14
N THR A 69 3.69 -6.31 -13.90
CA THR A 69 3.88 -7.52 -14.71
C THR A 69 4.20 -8.72 -13.82
N MET A 70 3.97 -9.91 -14.35
CA MET A 70 4.33 -11.16 -13.67
C MET A 70 5.84 -11.24 -13.38
N GLY A 71 6.67 -10.75 -14.29
CA GLY A 71 8.12 -10.73 -14.11
C GLY A 71 8.52 -9.84 -12.93
N THR A 72 7.96 -8.65 -12.82
CA THR A 72 8.20 -7.73 -11.71
C THR A 72 7.75 -8.35 -10.39
N LEU A 73 6.55 -8.94 -10.37
CA LEU A 73 6.03 -9.60 -9.16
C LEU A 73 6.92 -10.77 -8.73
N THR A 74 7.35 -11.60 -9.69
CA THR A 74 8.20 -12.77 -9.41
C THR A 74 9.49 -12.35 -8.70
N VAL A 75 10.14 -11.28 -9.17
CA VAL A 75 11.35 -10.75 -8.54
C VAL A 75 11.06 -10.31 -7.10
N GLY A 76 9.97 -9.54 -6.90
CA GLY A 76 9.59 -9.07 -5.57
C GLY A 76 9.22 -10.20 -4.62
N ILE A 77 8.43 -11.15 -5.06
CA ILE A 77 8.03 -12.32 -4.27
C ILE A 77 9.25 -13.17 -3.90
N ASN A 78 10.17 -13.43 -4.85
CA ASN A 78 11.39 -14.19 -4.56
C ASN A 78 12.23 -13.52 -3.47
N GLY A 79 12.34 -12.19 -3.50
CA GLY A 79 13.02 -11.44 -2.44
C GLY A 79 12.35 -11.60 -1.08
N LEU A 80 11.03 -11.53 -1.04
CA LEU A 80 10.25 -11.68 0.20
C LEU A 80 10.26 -13.11 0.74
N VAL A 81 10.29 -14.11 -0.14
CA VAL A 81 10.48 -15.51 0.27
C VAL A 81 11.84 -15.69 0.94
N LYS A 82 12.88 -15.12 0.35
CA LYS A 82 14.24 -15.17 0.87
C LYS A 82 14.37 -14.53 2.26
N LYS A 83 13.65 -13.42 2.47
CA LYS A 83 13.64 -12.70 3.75
C LYS A 83 12.67 -13.30 4.78
N GLY A 84 11.87 -14.30 4.39
CA GLY A 84 10.97 -15.03 5.29
C GLY A 84 9.60 -14.41 5.49
N TYR A 85 9.15 -13.49 4.62
CA TYR A 85 7.83 -12.86 4.71
C TYR A 85 6.74 -13.61 3.95
N VAL A 86 7.09 -14.32 2.91
CA VAL A 86 6.14 -14.98 1.99
C VAL A 86 6.52 -16.43 1.79
N ILE A 87 5.50 -17.28 1.68
CA ILE A 87 5.62 -18.67 1.26
C ILE A 87 5.01 -18.79 -0.13
N ARG A 88 5.72 -19.48 -1.00
CA ARG A 88 5.27 -19.77 -2.35
C ARG A 88 5.01 -21.26 -2.50
N THR A 89 3.82 -21.62 -3.00
CA THR A 89 3.43 -23.01 -3.21
C THR A 89 2.85 -23.22 -4.61
N ARG A 90 3.03 -24.42 -5.14
CA ARG A 90 2.46 -24.79 -6.42
C ARG A 90 1.09 -25.46 -6.22
N GLY A 91 0.19 -25.28 -7.18
CA GLY A 91 -1.10 -25.93 -7.18
C GLY A 91 -0.95 -27.46 -7.21
N GLU A 92 -1.81 -28.16 -6.45
CA GLU A 92 -1.80 -29.63 -6.40
C GLU A 92 -2.35 -30.23 -7.69
N LYS A 93 -3.44 -29.67 -8.21
CA LYS A 93 -4.10 -30.14 -9.44
C LYS A 93 -3.40 -29.64 -10.70
N ASP A 94 -2.89 -28.42 -10.68
CA ASP A 94 -2.15 -27.82 -11.78
C ASP A 94 -0.89 -27.14 -11.21
N ARG A 95 0.26 -27.74 -11.46
CA ARG A 95 1.54 -27.29 -10.93
C ARG A 95 2.09 -26.03 -11.64
N ARG A 96 1.44 -25.59 -12.70
CA ARG A 96 1.76 -24.33 -13.36
C ARG A 96 1.26 -23.12 -12.57
N ILE A 97 0.24 -23.35 -11.71
CA ILE A 97 -0.33 -22.32 -10.87
C ILE A 97 0.54 -22.19 -9.62
N VAL A 98 0.98 -20.95 -9.35
CA VAL A 98 1.77 -20.62 -8.16
C VAL A 98 0.95 -19.72 -7.25
N TYR A 99 0.91 -20.08 -5.98
CA TYR A 99 0.23 -19.34 -4.93
C TYR A 99 1.25 -18.70 -3.99
N ALA A 100 0.88 -17.56 -3.43
CA ALA A 100 1.65 -16.90 -2.38
C ALA A 100 0.78 -16.67 -1.16
N SER A 101 1.37 -16.81 0.01
CA SER A 101 0.74 -16.52 1.30
C SER A 101 1.77 -15.93 2.25
N LEU A 102 1.28 -15.24 3.30
CA LEU A 102 2.15 -14.64 4.30
C LEU A 102 2.61 -15.66 5.33
N THR A 103 3.85 -15.54 5.76
CA THR A 103 4.37 -16.22 6.97
C THR A 103 3.91 -15.44 8.20
N ASP A 104 4.23 -15.92 9.40
CA ASP A 104 3.99 -15.18 10.64
C ASP A 104 4.69 -13.81 10.61
N LYS A 105 5.91 -13.76 10.10
CA LYS A 105 6.66 -12.51 9.91
C LYS A 105 5.99 -11.60 8.90
N GLY A 106 5.49 -12.14 7.80
CA GLY A 106 4.73 -11.40 6.79
C GLY A 106 3.42 -10.85 7.35
N LEU A 107 2.74 -11.63 8.17
CA LEU A 107 1.50 -11.20 8.84
C LEU A 107 1.79 -10.04 9.83
N ALA A 108 2.89 -10.13 10.58
CA ALA A 108 3.29 -9.06 11.49
C ALA A 108 3.58 -7.76 10.73
N ALA A 109 4.26 -7.84 9.59
CA ALA A 109 4.51 -6.68 8.73
C ALA A 109 3.21 -6.11 8.14
N TYR A 110 2.31 -6.98 7.70
CA TYR A 110 0.98 -6.58 7.20
C TYR A 110 0.21 -5.79 8.25
N ASN A 111 0.14 -6.31 9.48
CA ASN A 111 -0.58 -5.66 10.57
C ASN A 111 0.08 -4.34 11.00
N HIS A 112 1.40 -4.28 10.99
CA HIS A 112 2.14 -3.04 11.27
C HIS A 112 1.78 -1.94 10.27
N HIS A 113 1.76 -2.25 8.99
CA HIS A 113 1.43 -1.29 7.95
C HIS A 113 -0.06 -0.90 7.97
N LYS A 114 -0.94 -1.86 8.23
CA LYS A 114 -2.37 -1.60 8.39
C LYS A 114 -2.62 -0.62 9.54
N LYS A 115 -1.95 -0.82 10.67
CA LYS A 115 -2.05 0.09 11.82
C LYS A 115 -1.55 1.50 11.45
N PHE A 116 -0.46 1.60 10.70
CA PHE A 116 0.03 2.89 10.21
C PHE A 116 -1.04 3.62 9.40
N HIS A 117 -1.71 2.95 8.47
CA HIS A 117 -2.77 3.56 7.66
C HIS A 117 -3.97 3.96 8.53
N GLU A 118 -4.37 3.12 9.48
CA GLU A 118 -5.45 3.44 10.41
C GLU A 118 -5.13 4.69 11.25
N ASP A 119 -3.93 4.76 11.81
CA ASP A 119 -3.48 5.90 12.60
C ASP A 119 -3.42 7.18 11.75
N MET A 120 -2.97 7.09 10.51
CA MET A 120 -2.92 8.21 9.58
C MET A 120 -4.33 8.73 9.24
N ILE A 121 -5.25 7.83 8.95
CA ILE A 121 -6.64 8.20 8.64
C ILE A 121 -7.31 8.82 9.86
N ASN A 122 -7.12 8.26 11.05
CA ASN A 122 -7.66 8.80 12.28
C ASN A 122 -7.12 10.21 12.56
N TYR A 123 -5.83 10.41 12.36
CA TYR A 123 -5.20 11.73 12.52
C TYR A 123 -5.83 12.78 11.61
N ILE A 124 -6.09 12.42 10.35
CA ILE A 124 -6.72 13.34 9.38
C ILE A 124 -8.18 13.60 9.75
N THR A 125 -8.93 12.56 10.13
CA THR A 125 -10.37 12.66 10.36
C THR A 125 -10.72 13.25 11.72
N ASP A 126 -9.84 13.18 12.71
CA ASP A 126 -10.07 13.74 14.04
C ASP A 126 -10.32 15.26 14.01
N ASP A 127 -9.72 15.96 13.06
CA ASP A 127 -9.90 17.41 12.88
C ASP A 127 -11.05 17.77 11.94
N LEU A 128 -11.74 16.78 11.36
CA LEU A 128 -12.86 17.00 10.45
C LEU A 128 -14.18 16.73 11.14
N SER A 129 -15.20 17.56 10.82
CA SER A 129 -16.58 17.20 11.14
C SER A 129 -17.02 16.02 10.27
N GLU A 130 -18.11 15.37 10.65
CA GLU A 130 -18.68 14.27 9.86
C GLU A 130 -19.02 14.72 8.44
N ASP A 131 -19.63 15.91 8.30
CA ASP A 131 -19.97 16.49 7.00
C ASP A 131 -18.73 16.77 6.14
N GLU A 132 -17.67 17.29 6.74
CA GLU A 132 -16.40 17.53 6.07
C GLU A 132 -15.74 16.23 5.59
N ALA A 133 -15.73 15.19 6.42
CA ALA A 133 -15.20 13.87 6.06
C ALA A 133 -15.99 13.25 4.90
N VAL A 134 -17.32 13.34 4.92
CA VAL A 134 -18.19 12.87 3.83
C VAL A 134 -17.91 13.62 2.54
N SER A 135 -17.81 14.94 2.60
CA SER A 135 -17.50 15.78 1.44
C SER A 135 -16.14 15.46 0.84
N LEU A 136 -15.13 15.29 1.68
CA LEU A 136 -13.77 14.92 1.25
C LEU A 136 -13.78 13.56 0.53
N THR A 137 -14.46 12.58 1.12
CA THR A 137 -14.59 11.25 0.53
C THR A 137 -15.24 11.31 -0.85
N LYS A 138 -16.35 12.04 -0.98
CA LYS A 138 -17.05 12.21 -2.27
C LYS A 138 -16.18 12.89 -3.32
N THR A 139 -15.34 13.85 -2.90
CA THR A 139 -14.45 14.58 -3.80
C THR A 139 -13.31 13.71 -4.30
N LEU A 140 -12.75 12.85 -3.44
CA LEU A 140 -11.62 11.99 -3.78
C LEU A 140 -12.02 10.74 -4.56
N VAL A 141 -13.26 10.28 -4.44
CA VAL A 141 -13.77 9.14 -5.22
C VAL A 141 -14.11 9.65 -6.62
N MET A 142 -13.24 9.39 -7.56
CA MET A 142 -13.42 9.75 -8.95
C MET A 142 -13.77 8.55 -9.81
#